data_93fbf03795fa67493a57976ed8a3da3b
#
_entry.id   93fbf03795fa67493a57976ed8a3da3b
#
_cell.length_a   1.000
_cell.length_b   1.000
_cell.length_c   1.000
_cell.angle_alpha   90.00
_cell.angle_beta   90.00
_cell.angle_gamma   90.00
#
_symmetry.space_group_name_H-M   'P 1'
#
loop_
_entity.id
_entity.type
_entity.pdbx_description
1 polymer ?
#
loop_
_entity_poly.entity_id
_entity_poly.type
_entity_poly.pdbx_seq_one_letter_code
_entity_poly.pdbx_strand_id
1 'polypeptide(L)'
;RRRLRLEALLGFRRTPTQSTPFFRRFKCAALDGHPTPMTPFVPVATGASGVGDTSAVGLALAAMDVFGPQGPRIHILEGEGGMTAGRVHEALATAATAGLSNAIMHLDWNQASIDSDRVTAEGDKPGDYVQWDPRELLYMNDWNLIEAGDGSDFKRVLAAQKAALSLDNGQPTAIVYRTTKGWKYGIEGRGSHGAGHAFCSEAFYTAVEPFEAAFGVKLPRFEGEKTPDRVEAAYWETLLAM
;
A
#
# COMPACT_ATOMS: atom_id res chain seq x y z
N ARG A 1 5.31 10.95 -18.60
CA ARG A 1 4.71 10.81 -17.25
C ARG A 1 3.44 9.98 -17.39
N ARG A 2 3.45 8.73 -16.91
CA ARG A 2 2.26 7.88 -16.89
C ARG A 2 1.47 8.19 -15.62
N ARG A 3 0.16 8.35 -15.75
CA ARG A 3 -0.75 8.53 -14.61
C ARG A 3 -1.73 7.37 -14.59
N LEU A 4 -2.01 6.85 -13.40
CA LEU A 4 -3.15 5.95 -13.22
C LEU A 4 -4.42 6.73 -13.55
N ARG A 5 -5.28 6.13 -14.34
CA ARG A 5 -6.60 6.70 -14.57
C ARG A 5 -7.47 6.45 -13.35
N LEU A 6 -8.30 7.41 -13.00
CA LEU A 6 -9.26 7.27 -11.90
C LEU A 6 -10.15 6.04 -12.08
N GLU A 7 -10.52 5.75 -13.33
CA GLU A 7 -11.32 4.59 -13.69
C GLU A 7 -10.66 3.27 -13.30
N ALA A 8 -9.34 3.17 -13.42
CA ALA A 8 -8.62 1.98 -13.01
C ALA A 8 -8.62 1.80 -11.50
N LEU A 9 -8.47 2.89 -10.73
CA LEU A 9 -8.54 2.87 -9.27
C LEU A 9 -9.93 2.47 -8.77
N LEU A 10 -10.97 2.96 -9.41
CA LEU A 10 -12.35 2.63 -9.06
C LEU A 10 -12.74 1.19 -9.43
N GLY A 11 -12.05 0.58 -10.39
CA GLY A 11 -12.19 -0.82 -10.73
C GLY A 11 -11.47 -1.79 -9.78
N PHE A 12 -10.73 -1.27 -8.80
CA PHE A 12 -9.96 -2.08 -7.87
C PHE A 12 -10.86 -2.87 -6.90
N ARG A 13 -10.45 -4.09 -6.56
CA ARG A 13 -11.13 -4.99 -5.60
C ARG A 13 -12.61 -5.26 -5.90
N ARG A 14 -12.93 -5.49 -7.10
CA ARG A 14 -14.29 -5.79 -7.51
C ARG A 14 -14.63 -7.27 -7.43
N THR A 15 -15.88 -7.54 -7.11
CA THR A 15 -16.54 -8.75 -7.57
C THR A 15 -17.04 -8.57 -9.00
N PRO A 16 -17.28 -9.63 -9.79
CA PRO A 16 -17.83 -9.50 -11.13
C PRO A 16 -19.11 -8.66 -11.21
N THR A 17 -19.93 -8.72 -10.18
CA THR A 17 -21.18 -7.92 -10.08
C THR A 17 -20.95 -6.45 -9.75
N GLN A 18 -19.95 -6.14 -8.94
CA GLN A 18 -19.65 -4.76 -8.53
C GLN A 18 -18.90 -3.96 -9.58
N SER A 19 -18.11 -4.63 -10.42
CA SER A 19 -17.27 -3.97 -11.42
C SER A 19 -17.93 -3.86 -12.79
N THR A 20 -19.00 -4.58 -13.01
CA THR A 20 -19.66 -4.70 -14.30
C THR A 20 -20.04 -3.35 -14.93
N PRO A 21 -20.60 -2.37 -14.18
CA PRO A 21 -20.90 -1.05 -14.74
C PRO A 21 -19.67 -0.34 -15.29
N PHE A 22 -18.59 -0.37 -14.53
CA PHE A 22 -17.36 0.29 -14.89
C PHE A 22 -16.73 -0.29 -16.15
N PHE A 23 -16.68 -1.61 -16.23
CA PHE A 23 -16.17 -2.30 -17.42
C PHE A 23 -16.96 -2.06 -18.66
N ARG A 24 -18.28 -2.15 -18.56
CA ARG A 24 -19.16 -1.97 -19.71
C ARG A 24 -18.96 -0.59 -20.32
N ARG A 25 -18.79 0.44 -19.49
CA ARG A 25 -18.74 1.82 -19.96
C ARG A 25 -17.35 2.25 -20.43
N PHE A 26 -16.30 1.86 -19.71
CA PHE A 26 -14.94 2.33 -20.02
C PHE A 26 -14.04 1.28 -20.65
N LYS A 27 -14.47 0.03 -20.72
CA LYS A 27 -13.66 -1.09 -21.25
C LYS A 27 -12.23 -1.12 -20.70
N CYS A 28 -12.05 -0.66 -19.46
CA CYS A 28 -10.75 -0.65 -18.82
C CYS A 28 -10.48 -1.99 -18.15
N ALA A 29 -9.21 -2.39 -18.14
CA ALA A 29 -8.79 -3.58 -17.42
C ALA A 29 -9.03 -3.39 -15.92
N ALA A 30 -9.54 -4.45 -15.28
CA ALA A 30 -9.68 -4.48 -13.84
C ALA A 30 -8.33 -4.51 -13.16
N LEU A 31 -8.25 -3.89 -12.00
CA LEU A 31 -7.19 -4.14 -11.07
C LEU A 31 -7.55 -5.35 -10.19
N ASP A 32 -6.59 -6.25 -10.00
CA ASP A 32 -6.75 -7.37 -9.08
C ASP A 32 -6.75 -6.90 -7.63
N GLY A 33 -7.25 -7.73 -6.73
CA GLY A 33 -7.20 -7.48 -5.28
C GLY A 33 -5.76 -7.46 -4.74
N HIS A 34 -4.85 -8.17 -5.40
CA HIS A 34 -3.42 -8.09 -5.19
C HIS A 34 -2.73 -7.42 -6.39
N PRO A 35 -1.64 -6.68 -6.18
CA PRO A 35 -0.89 -6.09 -7.28
C PRO A 35 -0.37 -7.15 -8.26
N THR A 36 -0.54 -6.88 -9.53
CA THR A 36 -0.06 -7.73 -10.64
C THR A 36 0.51 -6.84 -11.74
N PRO A 37 1.20 -7.39 -12.75
CA PRO A 37 1.67 -6.62 -13.90
C PRO A 37 0.57 -5.95 -14.72
N MET A 38 -0.69 -6.30 -14.51
CA MET A 38 -1.83 -5.55 -15.06
C MET A 38 -2.05 -4.21 -14.37
N THR A 39 -1.57 -4.06 -13.12
CA THR A 39 -1.57 -2.79 -12.40
C THR A 39 -0.46 -1.91 -12.98
N PRO A 40 -0.77 -0.70 -13.47
CA PRO A 40 0.25 0.20 -14.00
C PRO A 40 1.38 0.45 -13.00
N PHE A 41 2.62 0.36 -13.47
CA PHE A 41 3.87 0.54 -12.70
C PHE A 41 4.22 -0.58 -11.72
N VAL A 42 3.46 -1.66 -11.68
CA VAL A 42 3.79 -2.85 -10.86
C VAL A 42 4.37 -3.93 -11.76
N PRO A 43 5.68 -4.22 -11.69
CA PRO A 43 6.31 -5.17 -12.61
C PRO A 43 6.11 -6.63 -12.22
N VAL A 44 5.74 -6.92 -10.97
CA VAL A 44 5.62 -8.28 -10.45
C VAL A 44 4.27 -8.52 -9.77
N ALA A 45 3.81 -9.77 -9.80
CA ALA A 45 2.67 -10.20 -9.02
C ALA A 45 3.10 -10.44 -7.57
N THR A 46 2.23 -10.03 -6.64
CA THR A 46 2.40 -10.24 -5.20
C THR A 46 1.19 -10.95 -4.62
N GLY A 47 1.20 -11.26 -3.34
CA GLY A 47 0.08 -11.92 -2.63
C GLY A 47 0.59 -12.67 -1.41
N ALA A 48 1.42 -13.69 -1.60
CA ALA A 48 2.06 -14.38 -0.48
C ALA A 48 3.12 -13.46 0.16
N SER A 49 3.11 -13.38 1.50
CA SER A 49 4.02 -12.53 2.28
C SER A 49 5.49 -12.71 1.88
N GLY A 50 6.19 -11.61 1.65
CA GLY A 50 7.60 -11.56 1.29
C GLY A 50 7.95 -11.91 -0.16
N VAL A 51 7.00 -12.30 -1.02
CA VAL A 51 7.28 -12.57 -2.44
C VAL A 51 7.62 -11.28 -3.17
N GLY A 52 6.91 -10.20 -2.86
CA GLY A 52 7.17 -8.88 -3.43
C GLY A 52 8.55 -8.36 -3.12
N ASP A 53 8.98 -8.48 -1.87
CA ASP A 53 10.30 -8.02 -1.41
C ASP A 53 11.44 -8.77 -2.09
N THR A 54 11.40 -10.09 -2.06
CA THR A 54 12.45 -10.92 -2.68
C THR A 54 12.55 -10.69 -4.19
N SER A 55 11.40 -10.55 -4.86
CA SER A 55 11.37 -10.23 -6.29
C SER A 55 11.91 -8.83 -6.57
N ALA A 56 11.59 -7.85 -5.71
CA ALA A 56 12.06 -6.47 -5.86
C ALA A 56 13.58 -6.36 -5.62
N VAL A 57 14.13 -7.10 -4.66
CA VAL A 57 15.59 -7.20 -4.46
C VAL A 57 16.27 -7.78 -5.71
N GLY A 58 15.70 -8.84 -6.31
CA GLY A 58 16.20 -9.37 -7.58
C GLY A 58 16.14 -8.36 -8.74
N LEU A 59 15.07 -7.56 -8.80
CA LEU A 59 14.96 -6.47 -9.79
C LEU A 59 15.97 -5.36 -9.54
N ALA A 60 16.25 -5.02 -8.27
CA ALA A 60 17.26 -4.03 -7.91
C ALA A 60 18.65 -4.48 -8.32
N LEU A 61 18.98 -5.73 -8.05
CA LEU A 61 20.25 -6.34 -8.50
C LEU A 61 20.39 -6.30 -10.01
N ALA A 62 19.38 -6.77 -10.74
CA ALA A 62 19.39 -6.75 -12.20
C ALA A 62 19.50 -5.31 -12.76
N ALA A 63 18.85 -4.34 -12.13
CA ALA A 63 18.96 -2.93 -12.53
C ALA A 63 20.38 -2.38 -12.31
N MET A 64 21.03 -2.73 -11.20
CA MET A 64 22.43 -2.37 -10.95
C MET A 64 23.38 -3.00 -11.96
N ASP A 65 23.19 -4.27 -12.29
CA ASP A 65 24.01 -4.99 -13.27
C ASP A 65 23.89 -4.39 -14.67
N VAL A 66 22.69 -4.06 -15.08
CA VAL A 66 22.43 -3.58 -16.46
C VAL A 66 22.71 -2.08 -16.63
N PHE A 67 22.36 -1.27 -15.65
CA PHE A 67 22.38 0.20 -15.77
C PHE A 67 23.39 0.88 -14.85
N GLY A 68 24.04 0.13 -13.94
CA GLY A 68 24.95 0.68 -12.93
C GLY A 68 24.24 1.50 -11.84
N PRO A 69 25.01 2.22 -10.99
CA PRO A 69 24.48 2.96 -9.84
C PRO A 69 23.48 4.07 -10.19
N GLN A 70 23.52 4.57 -11.42
CA GLN A 70 22.60 5.60 -11.91
C GLN A 70 21.34 5.01 -12.57
N GLY A 71 21.17 3.71 -12.48
CA GLY A 71 20.03 3.00 -13.01
C GLY A 71 18.71 3.28 -12.27
N PRO A 72 17.63 2.59 -12.67
CA PRO A 72 16.34 2.74 -12.03
C PRO A 72 16.39 2.39 -10.54
N ARG A 73 15.70 3.18 -9.74
CA ARG A 73 15.43 2.84 -8.34
C ARG A 73 14.21 1.91 -8.27
N ILE A 74 14.31 0.92 -7.41
CA ILE A 74 13.25 -0.04 -7.15
C ILE A 74 12.62 0.29 -5.81
N HIS A 75 11.36 0.70 -5.86
CA HIS A 75 10.57 0.99 -4.68
C HIS A 75 9.81 -0.26 -4.25
N ILE A 76 10.01 -0.66 -2.99
CA ILE A 76 9.38 -1.81 -2.34
C ILE A 76 8.33 -1.25 -1.37
N LEU A 77 7.06 -1.62 -1.51
CA LEU A 77 6.02 -1.26 -0.55
C LEU A 77 5.66 -2.52 0.22
N GLU A 78 5.90 -2.50 1.53
CA GLU A 78 5.64 -3.65 2.38
C GLU A 78 5.03 -3.22 3.72
N GLY A 79 4.25 -4.10 4.33
CA GLY A 79 3.80 -3.97 5.71
C GLY A 79 4.65 -4.83 6.65
N GLU A 80 4.71 -4.49 7.92
CA GLU A 80 5.48 -5.26 8.89
C GLU A 80 5.03 -6.72 8.99
N GLY A 81 3.74 -6.98 8.71
CA GLY A 81 3.22 -8.34 8.64
C GLY A 81 3.87 -9.18 7.53
N GLY A 82 4.16 -8.59 6.38
CA GLY A 82 4.87 -9.25 5.29
C GLY A 82 6.33 -9.56 5.61
N MET A 83 6.97 -8.71 6.41
CA MET A 83 8.36 -8.90 6.85
C MET A 83 8.55 -10.11 7.77
N THR A 84 7.49 -10.69 8.32
CA THR A 84 7.58 -11.88 9.18
C THR A 84 7.99 -13.15 8.41
N ALA A 85 7.93 -13.14 7.09
CA ALA A 85 8.32 -14.28 6.26
C ALA A 85 9.85 -14.42 6.21
N GLY A 86 10.39 -15.61 6.48
CA GLY A 86 11.83 -15.87 6.52
C GLY A 86 12.59 -15.47 5.25
N ARG A 87 11.96 -15.59 4.08
CA ARG A 87 12.55 -15.14 2.80
C ARG A 87 12.86 -13.65 2.75
N VAL A 88 12.13 -12.83 3.50
CA VAL A 88 12.41 -11.38 3.59
C VAL A 88 13.72 -11.14 4.32
N HIS A 89 13.98 -11.86 5.40
CA HIS A 89 15.26 -11.76 6.15
C HIS A 89 16.46 -12.08 5.25
N GLU A 90 16.36 -13.12 4.43
CA GLU A 90 17.40 -13.46 3.46
C GLU A 90 17.56 -12.38 2.37
N ALA A 91 16.44 -11.82 1.90
CA ALA A 91 16.45 -10.74 0.91
C ALA A 91 17.07 -9.45 1.46
N LEU A 92 16.75 -9.08 2.71
CA LEU A 92 17.34 -7.89 3.36
C LEU A 92 18.87 -8.02 3.46
N ALA A 93 19.36 -9.16 3.97
CA ALA A 93 20.80 -9.44 4.07
C ALA A 93 21.46 -9.43 2.69
N THR A 94 20.81 -10.01 1.68
CA THR A 94 21.32 -10.06 0.31
C THR A 94 21.42 -8.66 -0.29
N ALA A 95 20.40 -7.83 -0.11
CA ALA A 95 20.38 -6.46 -0.66
C ALA A 95 21.52 -5.60 -0.11
N ALA A 96 21.78 -5.69 1.20
CA ALA A 96 22.86 -4.96 1.84
C ALA A 96 24.24 -5.50 1.41
N THR A 97 24.42 -6.83 1.43
CA THR A 97 25.68 -7.46 1.01
C THR A 97 26.02 -7.14 -0.45
N ALA A 98 25.03 -7.07 -1.32
CA ALA A 98 25.20 -6.70 -2.73
C ALA A 98 25.32 -5.18 -2.97
N GLY A 99 25.18 -4.35 -1.94
CA GLY A 99 25.29 -2.90 -2.06
C GLY A 99 24.20 -2.27 -2.93
N LEU A 100 22.97 -2.75 -2.81
CA LEU A 100 21.85 -2.31 -3.66
C LEU A 100 21.30 -0.94 -3.23
N SER A 101 22.08 0.12 -3.42
CA SER A 101 21.70 1.49 -3.09
C SER A 101 20.49 2.01 -3.90
N ASN A 102 20.12 1.29 -4.94
CA ASN A 102 18.92 1.56 -5.74
C ASN A 102 17.65 0.92 -5.18
N ALA A 103 17.71 0.13 -4.10
CA ALA A 103 16.55 -0.42 -3.41
C ALA A 103 16.07 0.54 -2.31
N ILE A 104 14.80 0.96 -2.39
CA ILE A 104 14.15 1.83 -1.40
C ILE A 104 12.88 1.15 -0.91
N MET A 105 12.88 0.71 0.35
CA MET A 105 11.70 0.12 0.99
C MET A 105 10.85 1.21 1.65
N HIS A 106 9.56 1.15 1.45
CA HIS A 106 8.55 1.94 2.13
C HIS A 106 7.79 1.00 3.06
N LEU A 107 8.11 1.03 4.33
CA LEU A 107 7.51 0.16 5.32
C LEU A 107 6.32 0.81 6.00
N ASP A 108 5.14 0.23 5.80
CA ASP A 108 3.90 0.60 6.47
C ASP A 108 3.81 -0.18 7.80
N TRP A 109 4.25 0.45 8.88
CA TRP A 109 4.19 -0.13 10.22
C TRP A 109 2.91 0.27 10.93
N ASN A 110 1.86 -0.51 10.77
CA ASN A 110 0.52 -0.25 11.30
C ASN A 110 0.07 -1.24 12.39
N GLN A 111 0.86 -2.25 12.70
CA GLN A 111 0.61 -3.31 13.68
C GLN A 111 -0.62 -4.18 13.38
N ALA A 112 -1.20 -4.08 12.18
CA ALA A 112 -2.44 -4.78 11.88
C ALA A 112 -2.26 -5.85 10.78
N SER A 113 -2.62 -7.06 11.11
CA SER A 113 -2.73 -8.19 10.19
C SER A 113 -4.20 -8.63 10.03
N ILE A 114 -4.40 -9.85 9.54
CA ILE A 114 -5.74 -10.43 9.39
C ILE A 114 -6.40 -10.74 10.75
N ASP A 115 -5.60 -11.08 11.75
CA ASP A 115 -6.06 -11.60 13.06
C ASP A 115 -5.38 -10.94 14.27
N SER A 116 -4.50 -9.96 14.06
CA SER A 116 -3.81 -9.24 15.13
C SER A 116 -3.77 -7.74 14.88
N ASP A 117 -3.78 -6.98 15.97
CA ASP A 117 -3.47 -5.54 16.04
C ASP A 117 -2.11 -5.29 16.72
N ARG A 118 -1.26 -6.33 16.81
CA ARG A 118 0.06 -6.28 17.43
C ARG A 118 1.03 -7.28 16.79
N VAL A 119 1.35 -7.06 15.54
CA VAL A 119 2.16 -7.99 14.73
C VAL A 119 3.58 -8.13 15.26
N THR A 120 4.25 -7.02 15.50
CA THR A 120 5.64 -6.96 15.95
C THR A 120 5.73 -6.46 17.39
N ALA A 121 6.87 -6.69 18.04
CA ALA A 121 7.13 -6.06 19.35
C ALA A 121 7.21 -4.54 19.21
N GLU A 122 6.80 -3.82 20.23
CA GLU A 122 6.91 -2.37 20.32
C GLU A 122 7.11 -1.93 21.79
N GLY A 123 8.31 -1.44 22.10
CA GLY A 123 8.72 -1.17 23.47
C GLY A 123 8.66 -2.45 24.31
N ASP A 124 8.00 -2.38 25.48
CA ASP A 124 7.86 -3.54 26.39
C ASP A 124 6.72 -4.49 26.00
N LYS A 125 6.03 -4.22 24.89
CA LYS A 125 4.89 -5.04 24.46
C LYS A 125 5.36 -6.09 23.46
N PRO A 126 5.18 -7.40 23.75
CA PRO A 126 5.52 -8.45 22.81
C PRO A 126 4.58 -8.43 21.60
N GLY A 127 5.09 -8.77 20.42
CA GLY A 127 4.29 -9.00 19.23
C GLY A 127 3.57 -10.34 19.27
N ASP A 128 2.47 -10.45 18.57
CA ASP A 128 1.73 -11.70 18.43
C ASP A 128 2.38 -12.64 17.41
N TYR A 129 3.12 -12.08 16.44
CA TYR A 129 3.80 -12.87 15.40
C TYR A 129 5.31 -12.98 15.64
N VAL A 130 5.97 -11.86 15.92
CA VAL A 130 7.42 -11.78 16.08
C VAL A 130 7.80 -10.85 17.21
N GLN A 131 9.01 -11.05 17.79
CA GLN A 131 9.48 -10.31 18.96
C GLN A 131 10.48 -9.20 18.62
N TRP A 132 10.83 -9.03 17.35
CA TRP A 132 11.62 -7.89 16.89
C TRP A 132 10.71 -6.75 16.45
N ASP A 133 11.21 -5.52 16.47
CA ASP A 133 10.58 -4.42 15.74
C ASP A 133 11.22 -4.25 14.35
N PRO A 134 10.50 -3.69 13.38
CA PRO A 134 11.03 -3.57 12.02
C PRO A 134 12.32 -2.77 11.90
N ARG A 135 12.57 -1.81 12.80
CA ARG A 135 13.78 -0.99 12.81
C ARG A 135 15.01 -1.82 13.17
N GLU A 136 14.85 -2.67 14.19
CA GLU A 136 15.92 -3.60 14.61
C GLU A 136 16.29 -4.55 13.47
N LEU A 137 15.27 -5.12 12.81
CA LEU A 137 15.49 -6.04 11.69
C LEU A 137 16.23 -5.36 10.53
N LEU A 138 15.84 -4.15 10.16
CA LEU A 138 16.46 -3.39 9.09
C LEU A 138 17.89 -2.97 9.47
N TYR A 139 18.10 -2.50 10.70
CA TYR A 139 19.40 -2.10 11.20
C TYR A 139 20.40 -3.26 11.23
N MET A 140 19.96 -4.43 11.72
CA MET A 140 20.79 -5.64 11.76
C MET A 140 21.25 -6.10 10.36
N ASN A 141 20.50 -5.74 9.33
CA ASN A 141 20.81 -6.10 7.95
C ASN A 141 21.48 -4.95 7.17
N ASP A 142 22.09 -3.99 7.86
CA ASP A 142 22.85 -2.87 7.25
C ASP A 142 22.04 -2.01 6.26
N TRP A 143 20.74 -1.84 6.49
CA TRP A 143 19.94 -0.91 5.75
C TRP A 143 20.01 0.50 6.37
N ASN A 144 20.10 1.52 5.53
CA ASN A 144 19.81 2.88 5.99
C ASN A 144 18.38 2.96 6.50
N LEU A 145 18.19 3.54 7.68
CA LEU A 145 16.87 3.65 8.30
C LEU A 145 16.46 5.12 8.40
N ILE A 146 15.29 5.44 7.87
CA ILE A 146 14.65 6.74 8.00
C ILE A 146 13.30 6.58 8.69
N GLU A 147 13.15 7.13 9.88
CA GLU A 147 11.88 7.16 10.58
C GLU A 147 11.09 8.39 10.16
N ALA A 148 10.07 8.20 9.32
CA ALA A 148 9.20 9.28 8.85
C ALA A 148 8.20 9.73 9.92
N GLY A 149 7.92 8.88 10.91
CA GLY A 149 6.86 9.11 11.90
C GLY A 149 5.47 8.92 11.28
N ASP A 150 4.56 9.87 11.50
CA ASP A 150 3.18 9.78 11.02
C ASP A 150 3.09 9.71 9.49
N GLY A 151 2.71 8.54 8.98
CA GLY A 151 2.53 8.28 7.54
C GLY A 151 1.26 8.91 6.95
N SER A 152 0.40 9.49 7.75
CA SER A 152 -0.74 10.30 7.29
C SER A 152 -0.37 11.77 7.03
N ASP A 153 0.82 12.21 7.45
CA ASP A 153 1.36 13.55 7.18
C ASP A 153 2.16 13.56 5.87
N PHE A 154 1.56 14.06 4.81
CA PHE A 154 2.19 14.14 3.49
C PHE A 154 3.52 14.93 3.46
N LYS A 155 3.71 15.90 4.36
CA LYS A 155 4.96 16.66 4.43
C LYS A 155 6.08 15.78 4.98
N ARG A 156 5.81 14.99 6.02
CA ARG A 156 6.76 14.01 6.57
C ARG A 156 7.11 12.93 5.57
N VAL A 157 6.09 12.36 4.92
CA VAL A 157 6.27 11.36 3.87
C VAL A 157 7.18 11.89 2.75
N LEU A 158 6.90 13.08 2.24
CA LEU A 158 7.69 13.70 1.17
C LEU A 158 9.13 14.02 1.63
N ALA A 159 9.31 14.50 2.85
CA ALA A 159 10.63 14.80 3.40
C ALA A 159 11.47 13.52 3.55
N ALA A 160 10.89 12.44 4.07
CA ALA A 160 11.56 11.15 4.21
C ALA A 160 11.96 10.55 2.84
N GLN A 161 11.07 10.64 1.85
CA GLN A 161 11.38 10.18 0.50
C GLN A 161 12.52 10.99 -0.14
N LYS A 162 12.54 12.31 0.05
CA LYS A 162 13.65 13.17 -0.44
C LYS A 162 14.96 12.81 0.26
N ALA A 163 14.93 12.56 1.57
CA ALA A 163 16.10 12.13 2.32
C ALA A 163 16.63 10.79 1.79
N ALA A 164 15.77 9.80 1.59
CA ALA A 164 16.16 8.51 1.01
C ALA A 164 16.82 8.65 -0.36
N LEU A 165 16.32 9.55 -1.19
CA LEU A 165 16.87 9.79 -2.53
C LEU A 165 18.23 10.49 -2.51
N SER A 166 18.60 11.13 -1.39
CA SER A 166 19.89 11.84 -1.24
C SER A 166 21.00 11.00 -0.61
N LEU A 167 20.68 9.81 -0.09
CA LEU A 167 21.68 8.91 0.45
C LEU A 167 22.47 8.26 -0.70
N ASP A 168 23.78 8.28 -0.55
CA ASP A 168 24.75 7.73 -1.54
C ASP A 168 25.92 7.07 -0.79
N ASN A 169 25.61 6.06 0.01
CA ASN A 169 26.60 5.32 0.81
C ASN A 169 26.73 3.85 0.40
N GLY A 170 26.14 3.48 -0.72
CA GLY A 170 26.20 2.11 -1.22
C GLY A 170 25.25 1.12 -0.53
N GLN A 171 24.40 1.58 0.40
CA GLN A 171 23.46 0.74 1.14
C GLN A 171 22.01 0.91 0.64
N PRO A 172 21.18 -0.13 0.71
CA PRO A 172 19.75 0.01 0.52
C PRO A 172 19.13 0.88 1.62
N THR A 173 17.99 1.48 1.35
CA THR A 173 17.33 2.41 2.29
C THR A 173 15.91 1.97 2.60
N ALA A 174 15.54 1.98 3.86
CA ALA A 174 14.16 1.79 4.32
C ALA A 174 13.62 3.05 4.97
N ILE A 175 12.38 3.38 4.64
CA ILE A 175 11.62 4.46 5.27
C ILE A 175 10.49 3.81 6.05
N VAL A 176 10.44 4.02 7.35
CA VAL A 176 9.42 3.49 8.25
C VAL A 176 8.36 4.55 8.50
N TYR A 177 7.12 4.23 8.15
CA TYR A 177 5.95 5.07 8.38
C TYR A 177 5.08 4.45 9.46
N ARG A 178 4.73 5.23 10.50
CA ARG A 178 3.70 4.82 11.46
C ARG A 178 2.35 5.20 10.90
N THR A 179 1.51 4.21 10.68
CA THR A 179 0.20 4.42 10.08
C THR A 179 -0.90 3.73 10.88
N THR A 180 -2.13 3.97 10.50
CA THR A 180 -3.30 3.25 11.01
C THR A 180 -3.99 2.57 9.84
N LYS A 181 -4.01 1.24 9.83
CA LYS A 181 -4.75 0.48 8.82
C LYS A 181 -6.22 0.85 8.87
N GLY A 182 -6.79 1.21 7.72
CA GLY A 182 -8.17 1.69 7.65
C GLY A 182 -8.37 3.15 8.08
N TRP A 183 -7.31 3.95 8.15
CA TRP A 183 -7.38 5.36 8.48
C TRP A 183 -8.43 6.10 7.64
N LYS A 184 -9.32 6.83 8.31
CA LYS A 184 -10.47 7.52 7.70
C LYS A 184 -11.47 6.62 6.97
N TYR A 185 -11.40 5.32 7.18
CA TYR A 185 -12.31 4.37 6.55
C TYR A 185 -13.51 4.02 7.43
N GLY A 186 -13.47 4.40 8.72
CA GLY A 186 -14.51 4.08 9.71
C GLY A 186 -14.38 2.71 10.35
N ILE A 187 -13.42 1.90 9.91
CA ILE A 187 -13.03 0.62 10.50
C ILE A 187 -11.50 0.58 10.51
N GLU A 188 -10.89 0.51 11.68
CA GLU A 188 -9.44 0.54 11.85
C GLU A 188 -8.87 -0.80 12.36
N GLY A 189 -7.55 -0.95 12.26
CA GLY A 189 -6.82 -2.14 12.69
C GLY A 189 -7.18 -3.38 11.89
N ARG A 190 -7.06 -4.55 12.51
CA ARG A 190 -7.40 -5.84 11.88
C ARG A 190 -8.83 -5.89 11.35
N GLY A 191 -9.75 -5.19 11.99
CA GLY A 191 -11.15 -5.12 11.59
C GLY A 191 -11.36 -4.58 10.16
N SER A 192 -10.40 -3.80 9.63
CA SER A 192 -10.43 -3.31 8.25
C SER A 192 -9.91 -4.31 7.22
N HIS A 193 -9.31 -5.44 7.64
CA HIS A 193 -8.76 -6.44 6.73
C HIS A 193 -9.88 -7.22 6.05
N GLY A 194 -10.01 -7.08 4.75
CA GLY A 194 -11.09 -7.71 3.98
C GLY A 194 -12.48 -7.13 4.21
N ALA A 195 -12.67 -6.25 5.19
CA ALA A 195 -13.91 -5.54 5.39
C ALA A 195 -14.06 -4.44 4.34
N GLY A 196 -15.25 -4.30 3.80
CA GLY A 196 -15.61 -3.24 2.85
C GLY A 196 -16.97 -2.69 3.19
N HIS A 197 -17.13 -1.37 3.10
CA HIS A 197 -18.46 -0.79 3.12
C HIS A 197 -19.15 -1.10 1.80
N ALA A 198 -20.34 -1.70 1.88
CA ALA A 198 -21.16 -1.83 0.67
C ALA A 198 -21.46 -0.44 0.10
N PHE A 199 -21.29 -0.26 -1.20
CA PHE A 199 -21.61 1.00 -1.87
C PHE A 199 -23.06 1.41 -1.57
N CYS A 200 -23.28 2.67 -1.28
CA CYS A 200 -24.57 3.22 -0.85
C CYS A 200 -25.11 2.65 0.49
N SER A 201 -24.26 2.11 1.34
CA SER A 201 -24.64 1.79 2.72
C SER A 201 -24.44 2.99 3.65
N GLU A 202 -25.06 2.97 4.80
CA GLU A 202 -24.86 3.97 5.86
C GLU A 202 -23.37 4.12 6.20
N ALA A 203 -22.68 3.01 6.41
CA ALA A 203 -21.26 2.98 6.71
C ALA A 203 -20.40 3.58 5.58
N PHE A 204 -20.78 3.39 4.31
CA PHE A 204 -20.12 4.05 3.19
C PHE A 204 -20.28 5.57 3.28
N TYR A 205 -21.49 6.06 3.55
CA TYR A 205 -21.72 7.49 3.65
C TYR A 205 -21.01 8.13 4.85
N THR A 206 -21.01 7.46 6.00
CA THR A 206 -20.23 7.90 7.17
C THR A 206 -18.73 7.98 6.87
N ALA A 207 -18.19 7.01 6.14
CA ALA A 207 -16.76 7.01 5.77
C ALA A 207 -16.38 8.15 4.81
N VAL A 208 -17.31 8.65 3.99
CA VAL A 208 -17.03 9.76 3.06
C VAL A 208 -17.33 11.15 3.62
N GLU A 209 -18.02 11.26 4.76
CA GLU A 209 -18.33 12.55 5.39
C GLU A 209 -17.12 13.48 5.60
N PRO A 210 -15.95 12.98 6.07
CA PRO A 210 -14.76 13.83 6.22
C PRO A 210 -14.27 14.41 4.89
N PHE A 211 -14.44 13.67 3.78
CA PHE A 211 -14.13 14.16 2.45
C PHE A 211 -15.13 15.24 2.02
N GLU A 212 -16.44 15.00 2.22
CA GLU A 212 -17.48 16.00 1.92
C GLU A 212 -17.20 17.32 2.65
N ALA A 213 -16.87 17.24 3.94
CA ALA A 213 -16.56 18.42 4.75
C ALA A 213 -15.28 19.14 4.29
N ALA A 214 -14.22 18.38 3.94
CA ALA A 214 -12.94 18.96 3.55
C ALA A 214 -12.98 19.69 2.19
N PHE A 215 -13.82 19.21 1.28
CA PHE A 215 -13.89 19.74 -0.10
C PHE A 215 -15.15 20.54 -0.38
N GLY A 216 -16.08 20.69 0.58
CA GLY A 216 -17.33 21.41 0.42
C GLY A 216 -18.27 20.78 -0.60
N VAL A 217 -18.17 19.48 -0.81
CA VAL A 217 -19.01 18.71 -1.73
C VAL A 217 -19.99 17.83 -0.94
N LYS A 218 -21.09 17.46 -1.57
CA LYS A 218 -22.03 16.49 -1.02
C LYS A 218 -22.28 15.40 -2.05
N LEU A 219 -21.95 14.18 -1.69
CA LEU A 219 -22.17 13.03 -2.55
C LEU A 219 -23.64 12.65 -2.58
N PRO A 220 -24.16 12.21 -3.73
CA PRO A 220 -25.53 11.75 -3.85
C PRO A 220 -25.83 10.63 -2.86
N ARG A 221 -26.99 10.69 -2.22
CA ARG A 221 -27.47 9.63 -1.32
C ARG A 221 -28.41 8.70 -2.10
N PHE A 222 -28.20 7.41 -1.90
CA PHE A 222 -29.07 6.42 -2.52
C PHE A 222 -30.36 6.27 -1.72
N GLU A 223 -31.49 6.44 -2.38
CA GLU A 223 -32.82 6.28 -1.79
C GLU A 223 -33.63 5.19 -2.50
N GLY A 224 -34.31 4.35 -1.72
CA GLY A 224 -35.23 3.31 -2.18
C GLY A 224 -34.58 1.96 -2.50
N GLU A 225 -35.22 1.14 -3.32
CA GLU A 225 -34.81 -0.22 -3.61
C GLU A 225 -33.51 -0.26 -4.45
N LYS A 226 -32.57 -1.10 -4.04
CA LYS A 226 -31.28 -1.28 -4.69
C LYS A 226 -31.36 -2.27 -5.86
N THR A 227 -31.92 -1.82 -6.98
CA THR A 227 -31.82 -2.58 -8.23
C THR A 227 -30.46 -2.33 -8.90
N PRO A 228 -29.96 -3.26 -9.73
CA PRO A 228 -28.68 -3.11 -10.42
C PRO A 228 -28.53 -1.78 -11.19
N ASP A 229 -29.57 -1.38 -11.92
CA ASP A 229 -29.54 -0.15 -12.73
C ASP A 229 -29.51 1.11 -11.86
N ARG A 230 -30.23 1.11 -10.74
CA ARG A 230 -30.25 2.24 -9.81
C ARG A 230 -28.91 2.36 -9.06
N VAL A 231 -28.31 1.24 -8.68
CA VAL A 231 -26.97 1.23 -8.07
C VAL A 231 -25.93 1.72 -9.07
N GLU A 232 -26.05 1.34 -10.34
CA GLU A 232 -25.20 1.85 -11.41
C GLU A 232 -25.32 3.36 -11.57
N ALA A 233 -26.55 3.87 -11.61
CA ALA A 233 -26.80 5.31 -11.73
C ALA A 233 -26.19 6.08 -10.55
N ALA A 234 -26.45 5.65 -9.31
CA ALA A 234 -25.90 6.27 -8.11
C ALA A 234 -24.36 6.23 -8.06
N TYR A 235 -23.75 5.15 -8.56
CA TYR A 235 -22.31 5.03 -8.70
C TYR A 235 -21.75 6.12 -9.63
N TRP A 236 -22.38 6.33 -10.78
CA TRP A 236 -21.97 7.35 -11.73
C TRP A 236 -22.17 8.78 -11.20
N GLU A 237 -23.27 9.04 -10.53
CA GLU A 237 -23.51 10.32 -9.88
C GLU A 237 -22.44 10.62 -8.82
N THR A 238 -22.13 9.63 -7.98
CA THR A 238 -21.08 9.76 -6.97
C THR A 238 -19.70 10.04 -7.61
N LEU A 239 -19.37 9.31 -8.66
CA LEU A 239 -18.10 9.47 -9.38
C LEU A 239 -17.96 10.86 -10.01
N LEU A 240 -19.04 11.39 -10.56
CA LEU A 240 -19.04 12.71 -11.18
C LEU A 240 -19.02 13.86 -10.15
N ALA A 241 -19.47 13.59 -8.92
CA ALA A 241 -19.44 14.55 -7.82
C ALA A 241 -18.05 14.62 -7.13
N MET A 242 -17.22 13.58 -7.23
CA MET A 242 -15.85 13.51 -6.72
C MET A 242 -14.84 14.15 -7.67
#